data_44d9a56cd737576c8e8de918d38322cd
#
_entry.id   44d9a56cd737576c8e8de918d38322cd
#
_cell.length_a   1.000
_cell.length_b   1.000
_cell.length_c   1.000
_cell.angle_alpha   90.00
_cell.angle_beta   90.00
_cell.angle_gamma   90.00
#
_symmetry.space_group_name_H-M   'P 1'
#
loop_
_entity.id
_entity.type
_entity.pdbx_description
1 polymer ?
#
loop_
_entity_poly.entity_id
_entity_poly.type
_entity_poly.pdbx_seq_one_letter_code
_entity_poly.pdbx_strand_id
1 'polypeptide(L)'
;MEFQINRRAFLGTMLLSGLSEFRAKSNSTDRLSEFFIPPNEWKGKLGNYRSPLIFNDESKVETPKDWSRRRIEIRNIWMQLMGQWPKLIMKPKVVVLSEIRRENFRQLKVRFKWTPVESTTGYLLIPNGKGKRPAVVTVYYEPESAVGLKDNPFRNYAMQLARRGFVTLSIGSTETTNNRTYATYYPSIENATVQPLSMLGCAAANAWHVLAQRSEVDADRIGIVGHSYGGKWAMFASCLFEKFACAAWSDPGIVFDTRPSVNYWEPWYLGYHPKPWRKRGVPTADNPARGLYPQLLAAHRDLHELHALMAPRPFLVSGGSEDPPQRWEALNHTIAVNDLLGVQKRVAMTNRPKHAPTAESNAVIYEFFERFLKD
;
A
#
# COMPACT_ATOMS: atom_id res chain seq x y z
N MET A 1 -31.56 35.92 66.78
CA MET A 1 -31.36 37.35 66.49
C MET A 1 -31.69 37.59 65.04
N GLU A 2 -32.83 38.06 64.78
CA GLU A 2 -33.38 38.56 63.49
C GLU A 2 -32.51 39.72 62.97
N PHE A 3 -32.38 39.81 61.68
CA PHE A 3 -32.64 41.06 60.97
C PHE A 3 -32.83 40.85 59.48
N GLN A 4 -33.93 41.14 59.03
CA GLN A 4 -34.71 41.39 57.85
C GLN A 4 -34.02 42.26 56.76
N ILE A 5 -34.34 41.95 55.50
CA ILE A 5 -34.83 42.69 54.35
C ILE A 5 -34.09 43.96 53.91
N ASN A 6 -33.71 44.04 52.64
CA ASN A 6 -34.31 45.05 51.75
C ASN A 6 -34.15 44.66 50.22
N ARG A 7 -35.35 44.70 49.57
CA ARG A 7 -35.51 44.73 48.12
C ARG A 7 -35.28 46.12 47.59
N ARG A 8 -34.52 46.28 46.52
CA ARG A 8 -34.78 47.35 45.55
C ARG A 8 -34.47 46.87 44.14
N ALA A 9 -35.52 46.90 43.31
CA ALA A 9 -35.48 46.71 41.88
C ALA A 9 -34.76 47.88 41.19
N PHE A 10 -34.02 47.57 40.14
CA PHE A 10 -33.66 48.52 39.11
C PHE A 10 -33.86 47.88 37.74
N LEU A 11 -34.81 48.42 36.99
CA LEU A 11 -34.97 48.21 35.55
C LEU A 11 -33.75 48.83 34.83
N GLY A 12 -33.17 48.15 33.87
CA GLY A 12 -32.12 48.71 33.05
C GLY A 12 -31.86 47.85 31.79
N THR A 13 -32.60 48.14 30.74
CA THR A 13 -32.21 48.15 29.32
C THR A 13 -31.59 46.90 28.72
N MET A 14 -32.38 46.19 27.92
CA MET A 14 -31.90 45.24 26.90
C MET A 14 -30.96 45.95 25.91
N LEU A 15 -29.74 45.44 25.82
CA LEU A 15 -28.86 45.60 24.66
C LEU A 15 -28.66 44.23 24.02
N LEU A 16 -29.34 44.00 22.91
CA LEU A 16 -29.08 42.93 21.98
C LEU A 16 -27.69 43.17 21.35
N SER A 17 -26.66 42.52 21.86
CA SER A 17 -25.40 42.39 21.17
C SER A 17 -25.41 41.04 20.44
N GLY A 18 -25.54 41.10 19.11
CA GLY A 18 -25.47 39.96 18.23
C GLY A 18 -24.13 39.25 18.40
N LEU A 19 -24.15 38.05 18.91
CA LEU A 19 -23.07 37.08 18.78
C LEU A 19 -23.00 36.64 17.33
N SER A 20 -22.20 37.35 16.53
CA SER A 20 -21.70 36.82 15.28
C SER A 20 -20.78 35.65 15.64
N GLU A 21 -21.29 34.44 15.47
CA GLU A 21 -20.44 33.25 15.41
C GLU A 21 -19.45 33.44 14.26
N PHE A 22 -18.25 33.91 14.55
CA PHE A 22 -17.10 33.73 13.71
C PHE A 22 -16.79 32.23 13.65
N ARG A 23 -17.45 31.55 12.72
CA ARG A 23 -16.96 30.27 12.22
C ARG A 23 -15.60 30.53 11.61
N ALA A 24 -14.56 30.40 12.40
CA ALA A 24 -13.21 30.28 11.89
C ALA A 24 -13.20 29.08 10.94
N LYS A 25 -13.32 29.33 9.63
CA LYS A 25 -12.84 28.39 8.62
C LYS A 25 -11.37 28.19 8.94
N SER A 26 -11.05 27.08 9.59
CA SER A 26 -9.66 26.63 9.66
C SER A 26 -9.22 26.51 8.22
N ASN A 27 -8.33 27.38 7.78
CA ASN A 27 -7.45 27.13 6.66
C ASN A 27 -6.56 25.95 7.08
N SER A 28 -7.09 24.73 7.06
CA SER A 28 -6.24 23.55 6.97
C SER A 28 -5.62 23.65 5.58
N THR A 29 -4.45 24.26 5.48
CA THR A 29 -3.56 24.03 4.36
C THR A 29 -3.57 22.53 4.14
N ASP A 30 -3.93 22.11 2.93
CA ASP A 30 -3.98 20.69 2.52
C ASP A 30 -2.55 20.13 2.70
N ARG A 31 -2.24 19.70 3.93
CA ARG A 31 -0.93 19.19 4.35
C ARG A 31 -0.45 18.08 3.43
N LEU A 32 -1.39 17.29 2.91
CA LEU A 32 -1.04 16.22 1.98
C LEU A 32 -0.52 16.75 0.64
N SER A 33 -0.89 17.97 0.24
CA SER A 33 -0.51 18.54 -1.07
C SER A 33 1.00 18.73 -1.23
N GLU A 34 1.74 18.99 -0.16
CA GLU A 34 3.19 19.16 -0.21
C GLU A 34 3.92 17.89 -0.64
N PHE A 35 3.41 16.71 -0.26
CA PHE A 35 4.02 15.42 -0.54
C PHE A 35 3.86 14.94 -2.00
N PHE A 36 3.05 15.63 -2.81
CA PHE A 36 2.94 15.39 -4.25
C PHE A 36 3.95 16.19 -5.08
N ILE A 37 4.77 17.00 -4.44
CA ILE A 37 5.72 17.89 -5.12
C ILE A 37 7.13 17.36 -4.86
N PRO A 38 7.85 16.88 -5.89
CA PRO A 38 9.25 16.52 -5.74
C PRO A 38 10.06 17.71 -5.20
N PRO A 39 10.97 17.52 -4.24
CA PRO A 39 11.91 18.57 -3.83
C PRO A 39 12.69 19.12 -5.04
N ASN A 40 13.04 20.40 -5.04
CA ASN A 40 13.72 21.07 -6.16
C ASN A 40 14.97 20.32 -6.64
N GLU A 41 15.69 19.71 -5.70
CA GLU A 41 16.88 18.90 -6.01
C GLU A 41 16.56 17.71 -6.92
N TRP A 42 15.35 17.10 -6.80
CA TRP A 42 14.97 15.87 -7.51
C TRP A 42 13.92 16.10 -8.59
N LYS A 43 13.38 17.30 -8.70
CA LYS A 43 12.31 17.63 -9.64
C LYS A 43 12.75 17.39 -11.07
N GLY A 44 12.02 16.53 -11.78
CA GLY A 44 12.26 16.21 -13.19
C GLY A 44 13.52 15.39 -13.48
N LYS A 45 14.30 15.01 -12.47
CA LYS A 45 15.41 14.08 -12.65
C LYS A 45 14.88 12.66 -12.82
N LEU A 46 15.35 11.98 -13.86
CA LEU A 46 14.88 10.64 -14.25
C LEU A 46 15.88 9.51 -13.93
N GLY A 47 17.09 9.86 -13.45
CA GLY A 47 18.13 8.85 -13.17
C GLY A 47 18.50 8.05 -14.42
N ASN A 48 19.04 6.86 -14.20
CA ASN A 48 19.42 5.93 -15.28
C ASN A 48 18.33 4.90 -15.59
N TYR A 49 17.06 5.28 -15.44
CA TYR A 49 15.92 4.39 -15.69
C TYR A 49 15.43 4.55 -17.12
N ARG A 50 15.09 3.42 -17.77
CA ARG A 50 14.42 3.46 -19.07
C ARG A 50 13.01 4.05 -18.89
N SER A 51 12.68 5.05 -19.69
CA SER A 51 11.37 5.68 -19.60
C SER A 51 10.23 4.70 -19.92
N PRO A 52 9.17 4.61 -19.08
CA PRO A 52 7.96 3.88 -19.41
C PRO A 52 7.19 4.49 -20.60
N LEU A 53 7.53 5.72 -21.01
CA LEU A 53 6.98 6.39 -22.20
C LEU A 53 7.74 6.08 -23.49
N ILE A 54 8.44 4.95 -23.52
CA ILE A 54 9.11 4.40 -24.71
C ILE A 54 8.66 2.94 -24.87
N PHE A 55 8.12 2.60 -26.06
CA PHE A 55 7.77 1.21 -26.39
C PHE A 55 9.02 0.32 -26.49
N ASN A 56 8.83 -0.99 -26.57
CA ASN A 56 9.95 -1.91 -26.75
C ASN A 56 10.63 -1.79 -28.12
N ASP A 57 9.95 -1.28 -29.13
CA ASP A 57 10.48 -0.97 -30.45
C ASP A 57 11.15 0.41 -30.54
N GLU A 58 11.41 1.04 -29.40
CA GLU A 58 12.01 2.36 -29.23
C GLU A 58 11.14 3.55 -29.70
N SER A 59 9.93 3.32 -30.18
CA SER A 59 8.99 4.42 -30.50
C SER A 59 8.47 5.10 -29.23
N LYS A 60 8.07 6.37 -29.36
CA LYS A 60 7.59 7.18 -28.23
C LYS A 60 6.12 6.93 -27.91
N VAL A 61 5.78 7.06 -26.64
CA VAL A 61 4.41 7.11 -26.13
C VAL A 61 4.04 8.58 -25.97
N GLU A 62 3.19 9.10 -26.86
CA GLU A 62 2.88 10.54 -26.95
C GLU A 62 1.42 10.86 -26.60
N THR A 63 0.55 9.86 -26.56
CA THR A 63 -0.88 10.04 -26.30
C THR A 63 -1.39 9.11 -25.20
N PRO A 64 -2.52 9.42 -24.53
CA PRO A 64 -3.19 8.50 -23.61
C PRO A 64 -3.53 7.14 -24.25
N LYS A 65 -3.80 7.12 -25.56
CA LYS A 65 -4.05 5.87 -26.31
C LYS A 65 -2.78 5.03 -26.42
N ASP A 66 -1.64 5.67 -26.68
CA ASP A 66 -0.35 4.97 -26.70
C ASP A 66 0.01 4.44 -25.32
N TRP A 67 -0.23 5.23 -24.27
CA TRP A 67 -0.04 4.77 -22.91
C TRP A 67 -0.87 3.51 -22.61
N SER A 68 -2.12 3.45 -23.04
CA SER A 68 -2.95 2.26 -22.84
C SER A 68 -2.33 1.00 -23.46
N ARG A 69 -1.70 1.12 -24.64
CA ARG A 69 -0.96 0.04 -25.30
C ARG A 69 0.32 -0.30 -24.54
N ARG A 70 1.11 0.73 -24.20
CA ARG A 70 2.38 0.57 -23.51
C ARG A 70 2.19 -0.07 -22.11
N ARG A 71 1.16 0.33 -21.39
CA ARG A 71 0.79 -0.24 -20.10
C ARG A 71 0.56 -1.75 -20.17
N ILE A 72 -0.13 -2.23 -21.21
CA ILE A 72 -0.34 -3.65 -21.47
C ILE A 72 1.00 -4.33 -21.77
N GLU A 73 1.84 -3.70 -22.58
CA GLU A 73 3.17 -4.21 -22.92
C GLU A 73 4.05 -4.38 -21.67
N ILE A 74 4.17 -3.36 -20.83
CA ILE A 74 4.92 -3.44 -19.56
C ILE A 74 4.36 -4.57 -18.68
N ARG A 75 3.03 -4.60 -18.48
CA ARG A 75 2.40 -5.63 -17.66
C ARG A 75 2.68 -7.04 -18.17
N ASN A 76 2.56 -7.26 -19.48
CA ASN A 76 2.79 -8.56 -20.09
C ASN A 76 4.24 -9.02 -19.92
N ILE A 77 5.21 -8.13 -20.10
CA ILE A 77 6.63 -8.43 -19.89
C ILE A 77 6.88 -8.87 -18.43
N TRP A 78 6.41 -8.08 -17.47
CA TRP A 78 6.59 -8.42 -16.06
C TRP A 78 5.88 -9.72 -15.68
N MET A 79 4.65 -9.94 -16.16
CA MET A 79 3.93 -11.20 -15.92
C MET A 79 4.60 -12.40 -16.59
N GLN A 80 5.20 -12.23 -17.76
CA GLN A 80 5.97 -13.29 -18.42
C GLN A 80 7.24 -13.63 -17.64
N LEU A 81 7.97 -12.63 -17.17
CA LEU A 81 9.19 -12.82 -16.39
C LEU A 81 8.91 -13.43 -15.00
N MET A 82 7.86 -12.98 -14.33
CA MET A 82 7.51 -13.44 -12.98
C MET A 82 6.66 -14.70 -12.94
N GLY A 83 6.14 -15.16 -14.07
CA GLY A 83 5.15 -16.23 -14.15
C GLY A 83 3.71 -15.75 -14.05
N GLN A 84 2.83 -16.39 -14.81
CA GLN A 84 1.40 -16.03 -14.86
C GLN A 84 0.67 -16.41 -13.57
N TRP A 85 -0.17 -15.52 -13.10
CA TRP A 85 -1.03 -15.82 -11.96
C TRP A 85 -2.03 -16.93 -12.27
N PRO A 86 -2.37 -17.78 -11.31
CA PRO A 86 -3.54 -18.65 -11.44
C PRO A 86 -4.83 -17.81 -11.51
N LYS A 87 -5.93 -18.44 -11.91
CA LYS A 87 -7.23 -17.76 -11.90
C LYS A 87 -7.54 -17.21 -10.52
N LEU A 88 -7.94 -15.95 -10.49
CA LEU A 88 -8.37 -15.31 -9.25
C LEU A 88 -9.64 -15.97 -8.69
N ILE A 89 -9.76 -16.02 -7.39
CA ILE A 89 -10.91 -16.52 -6.66
C ILE A 89 -11.93 -15.38 -6.54
N MET A 90 -12.82 -15.27 -7.54
CA MET A 90 -13.73 -14.13 -7.64
C MET A 90 -14.78 -14.06 -6.51
N LYS A 91 -15.11 -15.20 -5.89
CA LYS A 91 -16.05 -15.30 -4.77
C LYS A 91 -15.45 -16.16 -3.64
N PRO A 92 -14.46 -15.63 -2.90
CA PRO A 92 -13.83 -16.38 -1.83
C PRO A 92 -14.84 -16.73 -0.72
N LYS A 93 -14.94 -18.01 -0.34
CA LYS A 93 -15.71 -18.42 0.83
C LYS A 93 -14.95 -18.04 2.10
N VAL A 94 -15.55 -17.19 2.93
CA VAL A 94 -14.98 -16.73 4.19
C VAL A 94 -15.63 -17.48 5.35
N VAL A 95 -14.80 -18.09 6.21
CA VAL A 95 -15.24 -18.74 7.44
C VAL A 95 -14.84 -17.83 8.60
N VAL A 96 -15.82 -17.42 9.41
CA VAL A 96 -15.58 -16.70 10.65
C VAL A 96 -15.20 -17.71 11.74
N LEU A 97 -14.03 -17.55 12.34
CA LEU A 97 -13.51 -18.42 13.38
C LEU A 97 -13.83 -17.88 14.78
N SER A 98 -13.80 -16.58 14.96
CA SER A 98 -14.20 -15.89 16.19
C SER A 98 -14.55 -14.44 15.90
N GLU A 99 -15.33 -13.84 16.79
CA GLU A 99 -15.68 -12.42 16.74
C GLU A 99 -15.55 -11.82 18.14
N ILE A 100 -14.97 -10.61 18.21
CA ILE A 100 -14.95 -9.80 19.42
C ILE A 100 -15.39 -8.38 19.08
N ARG A 101 -16.05 -7.72 20.03
CA ARG A 101 -16.32 -6.28 19.96
C ARG A 101 -15.14 -5.53 20.55
N ARG A 102 -14.71 -4.53 19.83
CA ARG A 102 -13.71 -3.57 20.29
C ARG A 102 -14.36 -2.18 20.36
N GLU A 103 -13.58 -1.14 20.51
CA GLU A 103 -14.01 0.25 20.72
C GLU A 103 -15.22 0.65 19.85
N ASN A 104 -14.95 0.94 18.57
CA ASN A 104 -15.96 1.39 17.61
C ASN A 104 -16.07 0.45 16.38
N PHE A 105 -15.58 -0.78 16.48
CA PHE A 105 -15.63 -1.79 15.42
C PHE A 105 -15.75 -3.22 15.98
N ARG A 106 -16.20 -4.13 15.13
CA ARG A 106 -16.13 -5.58 15.36
C ARG A 106 -14.86 -6.11 14.71
N GLN A 107 -14.16 -7.00 15.40
CA GLN A 107 -13.01 -7.73 14.89
C GLN A 107 -13.35 -9.19 14.73
N LEU A 108 -13.31 -9.68 13.49
CA LEU A 108 -13.54 -11.09 13.15
C LEU A 108 -12.21 -11.73 12.77
N LYS A 109 -11.89 -12.87 13.39
CA LYS A 109 -10.84 -13.75 12.87
C LYS A 109 -11.46 -14.60 11.78
N VAL A 110 -10.87 -14.57 10.57
CA VAL A 110 -11.45 -15.21 9.40
C VAL A 110 -10.45 -16.14 8.73
N ARG A 111 -10.96 -17.17 8.03
CA ARG A 111 -10.17 -18.04 7.17
C ARG A 111 -10.81 -18.08 5.78
N PHE A 112 -9.96 -18.02 4.75
CA PHE A 112 -10.38 -18.11 3.36
C PHE A 112 -9.22 -18.62 2.48
N LYS A 113 -9.53 -19.12 1.29
CA LYS A 113 -8.51 -19.41 0.28
C LYS A 113 -7.99 -18.11 -0.30
N TRP A 114 -6.68 -17.88 -0.16
CA TRP A 114 -6.01 -16.72 -0.74
C TRP A 114 -5.23 -17.07 -2.01
N THR A 115 -4.94 -18.36 -2.22
CA THR A 115 -4.49 -18.92 -3.49
C THR A 115 -5.31 -20.17 -3.81
N PRO A 116 -5.28 -20.70 -5.05
CA PRO A 116 -6.00 -21.93 -5.39
C PRO A 116 -5.62 -23.14 -4.53
N VAL A 117 -4.39 -23.17 -4.02
CA VAL A 117 -3.82 -24.33 -3.30
C VAL A 117 -3.72 -24.11 -1.79
N GLU A 118 -3.88 -22.86 -1.32
CA GLU A 118 -3.60 -22.53 0.09
C GLU A 118 -4.70 -21.63 0.68
N SER A 119 -4.98 -21.84 1.97
CA SER A 119 -5.83 -20.97 2.78
C SER A 119 -4.99 -20.16 3.74
N THR A 120 -5.42 -18.95 4.06
CA THR A 120 -4.84 -18.11 5.09
C THR A 120 -5.85 -17.77 6.19
N THR A 121 -5.34 -17.36 7.33
CA THR A 121 -6.12 -16.76 8.42
C THR A 121 -5.79 -15.27 8.48
N GLY A 122 -6.80 -14.45 8.66
CA GLY A 122 -6.64 -13.00 8.79
C GLY A 122 -7.67 -12.40 9.74
N TYR A 123 -7.67 -11.08 9.82
CA TYR A 123 -8.60 -10.33 10.66
C TYR A 123 -9.34 -9.30 9.82
N LEU A 124 -10.67 -9.37 9.91
CA LEU A 124 -11.59 -8.41 9.29
C LEU A 124 -12.11 -7.49 10.38
N LEU A 125 -11.87 -6.19 10.26
CA LEU A 125 -12.36 -5.17 11.17
C LEU A 125 -13.47 -4.37 10.49
N ILE A 126 -14.64 -4.32 11.11
CA ILE A 126 -15.83 -3.67 10.55
C ILE A 126 -16.30 -2.59 11.52
N PRO A 127 -16.17 -1.31 11.18
CA PRO A 127 -16.67 -0.21 12.00
C PRO A 127 -18.18 -0.32 12.26
N ASN A 128 -18.61 0.11 13.43
CA ASN A 128 -20.03 0.14 13.80
C ASN A 128 -20.81 1.13 12.90
N GLY A 129 -22.10 0.88 12.76
CA GLY A 129 -23.01 1.71 11.96
C GLY A 129 -23.39 1.07 10.63
N LYS A 130 -24.31 1.73 9.90
CA LYS A 130 -24.87 1.26 8.63
C LYS A 130 -24.21 1.93 7.42
N GLY A 131 -24.40 1.34 6.23
CA GLY A 131 -23.96 1.87 4.95
C GLY A 131 -22.65 1.30 4.45
N LYS A 132 -22.39 1.48 3.16
CA LYS A 132 -21.14 1.08 2.50
C LYS A 132 -20.00 2.01 2.91
N ARG A 133 -18.83 1.46 3.08
CA ARG A 133 -17.63 2.13 3.55
C ARG A 133 -16.46 1.86 2.62
N PRO A 134 -15.50 2.76 2.54
CA PRO A 134 -14.22 2.44 1.93
C PRO A 134 -13.52 1.34 2.74
N ALA A 135 -12.62 0.62 2.08
CA ALA A 135 -11.91 -0.47 2.72
C ALA A 135 -10.42 -0.47 2.39
N VAL A 136 -9.61 -1.12 3.23
CA VAL A 136 -8.17 -1.25 3.02
C VAL A 136 -7.71 -2.66 3.37
N VAL A 137 -6.98 -3.30 2.44
CA VAL A 137 -6.21 -4.51 2.72
C VAL A 137 -4.89 -4.10 3.38
N THR A 138 -4.56 -4.72 4.51
CA THR A 138 -3.26 -4.52 5.17
C THR A 138 -2.45 -5.81 5.12
N VAL A 139 -1.20 -5.70 4.70
CA VAL A 139 -0.33 -6.85 4.46
C VAL A 139 0.98 -6.72 5.24
N TYR A 140 1.39 -7.82 5.89
CA TYR A 140 2.63 -7.88 6.67
C TYR A 140 3.11 -9.34 6.84
N TYR A 141 4.11 -9.58 7.69
CA TYR A 141 4.56 -10.94 8.03
C TYR A 141 3.44 -11.76 8.67
N GLU A 142 2.75 -11.16 9.63
CA GLU A 142 1.60 -11.75 10.31
C GLU A 142 0.46 -10.72 10.41
N PRO A 143 -0.79 -11.18 10.38
CA PRO A 143 -1.94 -10.29 10.40
C PRO A 143 -2.19 -9.62 11.76
N GLU A 144 -1.65 -10.18 12.85
CA GLU A 144 -1.82 -9.73 14.23
C GLU A 144 -1.25 -8.33 14.47
N SER A 145 -0.12 -7.99 13.85
CA SER A 145 0.50 -6.66 13.98
C SER A 145 -0.43 -5.55 13.51
N ALA A 146 -1.05 -5.72 12.34
CA ALA A 146 -1.89 -4.66 11.77
C ALA A 146 -3.18 -4.42 12.55
N VAL A 147 -3.64 -5.40 13.33
CA VAL A 147 -4.84 -5.28 14.18
C VAL A 147 -4.51 -4.96 15.65
N GLY A 148 -3.23 -4.75 15.97
CA GLY A 148 -2.79 -4.38 17.32
C GLY A 148 -2.87 -5.51 18.34
N LEU A 149 -2.70 -6.76 17.91
CA LEU A 149 -2.60 -7.93 18.76
C LEU A 149 -1.16 -8.35 19.06
N LYS A 150 -0.20 -7.73 18.39
CA LYS A 150 1.24 -7.81 18.66
C LYS A 150 1.79 -6.44 18.97
N ASP A 151 2.80 -6.39 19.85
CA ASP A 151 3.53 -5.16 20.15
C ASP A 151 4.54 -4.86 19.05
N ASN A 152 4.01 -4.28 17.97
CA ASN A 152 4.77 -3.76 16.84
C ASN A 152 4.42 -2.28 16.66
N PRO A 153 5.16 -1.35 17.31
CA PRO A 153 4.83 0.06 17.31
C PRO A 153 4.65 0.61 15.88
N PHE A 154 3.58 1.38 15.71
CA PHE A 154 3.24 2.06 14.45
C PHE A 154 2.95 1.14 13.24
N ARG A 155 2.77 -0.18 13.45
CA ARG A 155 2.39 -1.12 12.36
C ARG A 155 0.93 -1.54 12.40
N ASN A 156 0.14 -1.02 13.32
CA ASN A 156 -1.27 -1.34 13.56
C ASN A 156 -2.22 -0.63 12.58
N TYR A 157 -1.87 -0.63 11.30
CA TYR A 157 -2.60 0.09 10.23
C TYR A 157 -4.08 -0.28 10.15
N ALA A 158 -4.42 -1.58 10.24
CA ALA A 158 -5.80 -2.04 10.16
C ALA A 158 -6.64 -1.49 11.30
N MET A 159 -6.13 -1.53 12.53
CA MET A 159 -6.82 -0.99 13.70
C MET A 159 -7.03 0.52 13.58
N GLN A 160 -5.99 1.26 13.19
CA GLN A 160 -6.06 2.72 13.06
C GLN A 160 -7.01 3.16 11.95
N LEU A 161 -7.06 2.44 10.84
CA LEU A 161 -8.00 2.71 9.75
C LEU A 161 -9.44 2.32 10.14
N ALA A 162 -9.63 1.21 10.87
CA ALA A 162 -10.96 0.84 11.38
C ALA A 162 -11.53 1.89 12.33
N ARG A 163 -10.69 2.46 13.22
CA ARG A 163 -11.07 3.60 14.09
C ARG A 163 -11.53 4.81 13.29
N ARG A 164 -11.00 4.99 12.08
CA ARG A 164 -11.35 6.07 11.14
C ARG A 164 -12.52 5.71 10.21
N GLY A 165 -13.18 4.59 10.43
CA GLY A 165 -14.37 4.20 9.68
C GLY A 165 -14.14 3.40 8.41
N PHE A 166 -12.93 2.91 8.15
CA PHE A 166 -12.65 1.98 7.05
C PHE A 166 -12.93 0.53 7.46
N VAL A 167 -13.49 -0.26 6.56
CA VAL A 167 -13.42 -1.72 6.73
C VAL A 167 -12.00 -2.16 6.39
N THR A 168 -11.38 -3.00 7.21
CA THR A 168 -10.02 -3.47 6.96
C THR A 168 -9.93 -4.98 6.97
N LEU A 169 -9.10 -5.54 6.08
CA LEU A 169 -8.73 -6.95 6.09
C LEU A 169 -7.22 -7.06 6.22
N SER A 170 -6.78 -7.58 7.37
CA SER A 170 -5.38 -7.85 7.63
C SER A 170 -5.05 -9.29 7.28
N ILE A 171 -4.02 -9.47 6.43
CA ILE A 171 -3.47 -10.78 6.06
C ILE A 171 -1.95 -10.79 6.25
N GLY A 172 -1.40 -11.97 6.41
CA GLY A 172 0.04 -12.16 6.57
C GLY A 172 0.50 -13.49 5.99
N SER A 173 1.81 -13.66 5.87
CA SER A 173 2.46 -14.86 5.34
C SER A 173 3.02 -15.75 6.47
N THR A 174 2.34 -15.85 7.59
CA THR A 174 2.80 -16.54 8.82
C THR A 174 3.30 -17.96 8.52
N GLU A 175 2.57 -18.72 7.71
CA GLU A 175 2.94 -20.10 7.33
C GLU A 175 4.27 -20.13 6.60
N THR A 176 4.45 -19.28 5.59
CA THR A 176 5.69 -19.19 4.82
C THR A 176 6.80 -18.54 5.62
N THR A 177 6.48 -17.66 6.57
CA THR A 177 7.45 -17.10 7.52
C THR A 177 8.05 -18.20 8.39
N ASN A 178 7.24 -19.12 8.88
CA ASN A 178 7.71 -20.28 9.64
C ASN A 178 8.68 -21.14 8.82
N ASN A 179 8.45 -21.26 7.52
CA ASN A 179 9.37 -21.91 6.58
C ASN A 179 10.60 -21.04 6.24
N ARG A 180 10.70 -19.84 6.83
CA ARG A 180 11.77 -18.85 6.61
C ARG A 180 11.88 -18.36 5.18
N THR A 181 10.79 -18.41 4.42
CA THR A 181 10.73 -17.96 3.02
C THR A 181 10.00 -16.64 2.86
N TYR A 182 9.21 -16.24 3.83
CA TYR A 182 8.40 -15.00 3.85
C TYR A 182 7.53 -14.80 2.60
N ALA A 183 7.14 -15.89 1.95
CA ALA A 183 6.44 -15.83 0.68
C ALA A 183 5.47 -17.01 0.52
N THR A 184 4.59 -16.92 -0.45
CA THR A 184 3.78 -18.05 -0.88
C THR A 184 4.22 -18.52 -2.27
N TYR A 185 4.12 -19.81 -2.52
CA TYR A 185 4.59 -20.46 -3.75
C TYR A 185 3.42 -21.12 -4.47
N TYR A 186 3.48 -21.13 -5.80
CA TYR A 186 2.45 -21.74 -6.61
C TYR A 186 3.07 -22.51 -7.79
N PRO A 187 2.66 -23.77 -8.06
CA PRO A 187 1.69 -24.56 -7.28
C PRO A 187 2.24 -25.07 -5.95
N SER A 188 3.53 -25.23 -5.77
CA SER A 188 4.23 -25.60 -4.52
C SER A 188 5.62 -24.97 -4.48
N ILE A 189 6.30 -25.07 -3.35
CA ILE A 189 7.69 -24.58 -3.20
C ILE A 189 8.69 -25.38 -4.06
N GLU A 190 8.42 -26.64 -4.33
CA GLU A 190 9.29 -27.51 -5.16
C GLU A 190 9.13 -27.22 -6.64
N ASN A 191 7.94 -26.78 -7.07
CA ASN A 191 7.56 -26.63 -8.48
C ASN A 191 7.00 -25.25 -8.77
N ALA A 192 7.47 -24.21 -8.09
CA ALA A 192 6.94 -22.87 -8.28
C ALA A 192 7.12 -22.36 -9.71
N THR A 193 6.02 -21.91 -10.29
CA THR A 193 5.96 -21.34 -11.64
C THR A 193 5.73 -19.82 -11.62
N VAL A 194 5.51 -19.26 -10.44
CA VAL A 194 5.31 -17.82 -10.21
C VAL A 194 6.30 -17.34 -9.17
N GLN A 195 6.97 -16.22 -9.42
CA GLN A 195 7.87 -15.61 -8.43
C GLN A 195 7.11 -15.29 -7.15
N PRO A 196 7.72 -15.52 -5.97
CA PRO A 196 7.01 -15.47 -4.69
C PRO A 196 6.31 -14.14 -4.41
N LEU A 197 6.96 -13.02 -4.71
CA LEU A 197 6.37 -11.70 -4.48
C LEU A 197 5.19 -11.41 -5.43
N SER A 198 5.27 -11.88 -6.67
CA SER A 198 4.15 -11.81 -7.62
C SER A 198 2.99 -12.66 -7.13
N MET A 199 3.24 -13.84 -6.56
CA MET A 199 2.20 -14.70 -6.00
C MET A 199 1.53 -14.09 -4.76
N LEU A 200 2.28 -13.35 -3.93
CA LEU A 200 1.72 -12.53 -2.85
C LEU A 200 0.80 -11.42 -3.40
N GLY A 201 1.16 -10.82 -4.54
CA GLY A 201 0.28 -9.90 -5.25
C GLY A 201 -1.05 -10.54 -5.65
N CYS A 202 -1.01 -11.76 -6.18
CA CYS A 202 -2.21 -12.57 -6.47
C CYS A 202 -3.05 -12.85 -5.21
N ALA A 203 -2.41 -13.21 -4.10
CA ALA A 203 -3.08 -13.44 -2.83
C ALA A 203 -3.79 -12.18 -2.31
N ALA A 204 -3.16 -11.01 -2.43
CA ALA A 204 -3.80 -9.73 -2.09
C ALA A 204 -4.96 -9.37 -3.02
N ALA A 205 -4.88 -9.71 -4.31
CA ALA A 205 -6.00 -9.57 -5.24
C ALA A 205 -7.20 -10.45 -4.83
N ASN A 206 -6.96 -11.66 -4.34
CA ASN A 206 -8.03 -12.51 -3.78
C ASN A 206 -8.58 -11.94 -2.45
N ALA A 207 -7.74 -11.31 -1.61
CA ALA A 207 -8.19 -10.59 -0.42
C ALA A 207 -9.04 -9.36 -0.76
N TRP A 208 -8.73 -8.66 -1.87
CA TRP A 208 -9.59 -7.62 -2.42
C TRP A 208 -11.00 -8.16 -2.71
N HIS A 209 -11.11 -9.35 -3.32
CA HIS A 209 -12.40 -10.00 -3.60
C HIS A 209 -13.15 -10.40 -2.32
N VAL A 210 -12.46 -10.71 -1.23
CA VAL A 210 -13.10 -10.91 0.08
C VAL A 210 -13.79 -9.64 0.55
N LEU A 211 -13.15 -8.48 0.41
CA LEU A 211 -13.74 -7.19 0.77
C LEU A 211 -14.85 -6.79 -0.18
N ALA A 212 -14.63 -6.89 -1.49
CA ALA A 212 -15.54 -6.40 -2.52
C ALA A 212 -16.92 -7.09 -2.53
N GLN A 213 -17.01 -8.33 -2.03
CA GLN A 213 -18.29 -9.05 -1.94
C GLN A 213 -19.11 -8.72 -0.68
N ARG A 214 -18.57 -7.91 0.23
CA ARG A 214 -19.27 -7.56 1.47
C ARG A 214 -20.26 -6.43 1.28
N SER A 215 -21.42 -6.55 1.90
CA SER A 215 -22.47 -5.53 1.85
C SER A 215 -22.05 -4.20 2.50
N GLU A 216 -21.11 -4.26 3.47
CA GLU A 216 -20.59 -3.10 4.19
C GLU A 216 -19.50 -2.34 3.42
N VAL A 217 -19.01 -2.89 2.28
CA VAL A 217 -17.88 -2.33 1.53
C VAL A 217 -18.33 -1.73 0.21
N ASP A 218 -17.76 -0.58 -0.11
CA ASP A 218 -17.80 -0.02 -1.45
C ASP A 218 -16.62 -0.59 -2.25
N ALA A 219 -16.90 -1.43 -3.24
CA ALA A 219 -15.89 -2.12 -4.03
C ALA A 219 -15.00 -1.18 -4.87
N ASP A 220 -15.48 0.02 -5.20
CA ASP A 220 -14.71 1.01 -5.96
C ASP A 220 -13.72 1.78 -5.07
N ARG A 221 -13.84 1.64 -3.74
CA ARG A 221 -13.05 2.37 -2.75
C ARG A 221 -12.24 1.42 -1.84
N ILE A 222 -11.48 0.51 -2.46
CA ILE A 222 -10.60 -0.42 -1.73
C ILE A 222 -9.14 -0.10 -2.03
N GLY A 223 -8.38 0.24 -0.98
CA GLY A 223 -6.94 0.47 -1.03
C GLY A 223 -6.11 -0.66 -0.43
N ILE A 224 -4.79 -0.49 -0.45
CA ILE A 224 -3.84 -1.44 0.16
C ILE A 224 -2.68 -0.70 0.83
N VAL A 225 -2.22 -1.23 1.97
CA VAL A 225 -1.05 -0.70 2.69
C VAL A 225 -0.22 -1.82 3.30
N GLY A 226 1.09 -1.60 3.36
CA GLY A 226 2.02 -2.44 4.09
C GLY A 226 3.33 -1.70 4.39
N HIS A 227 4.10 -2.22 5.35
CA HIS A 227 5.40 -1.70 5.74
C HIS A 227 6.50 -2.69 5.42
N SER A 228 7.68 -2.22 4.98
CA SER A 228 8.86 -3.05 4.73
C SER A 228 8.53 -4.19 3.74
N TYR A 229 8.62 -5.43 4.16
CA TYR A 229 8.14 -6.59 3.44
C TYR A 229 6.68 -6.44 2.98
N GLY A 230 5.78 -6.01 3.88
CA GLY A 230 4.40 -5.71 3.51
C GLY A 230 4.29 -4.56 2.51
N GLY A 231 5.22 -3.61 2.54
CA GLY A 231 5.32 -2.53 1.55
C GLY A 231 5.67 -3.05 0.16
N LYS A 232 6.63 -4.00 0.05
CA LYS A 232 6.92 -4.71 -1.20
C LYS A 232 5.69 -5.44 -1.73
N TRP A 233 5.00 -6.16 -0.83
CA TRP A 233 3.77 -6.88 -1.16
C TRP A 233 2.66 -5.93 -1.65
N ALA A 234 2.40 -4.84 -0.92
CA ALA A 234 1.39 -3.85 -1.31
C ALA A 234 1.71 -3.19 -2.66
N MET A 235 2.99 -2.90 -2.93
CA MET A 235 3.47 -2.37 -4.20
C MET A 235 3.16 -3.33 -5.35
N PHE A 236 3.62 -4.57 -5.30
CA PHE A 236 3.36 -5.55 -6.36
C PHE A 236 1.87 -5.81 -6.55
N ALA A 237 1.12 -5.95 -5.46
CA ALA A 237 -0.31 -6.15 -5.51
C ALA A 237 -1.03 -5.02 -6.23
N SER A 238 -0.77 -3.77 -5.84
CA SER A 238 -1.45 -2.61 -6.41
C SER A 238 -1.02 -2.30 -7.85
N CYS A 239 0.24 -2.52 -8.19
CA CYS A 239 0.73 -2.33 -9.55
C CYS A 239 0.17 -3.38 -10.54
N LEU A 240 0.05 -4.64 -10.12
CA LEU A 240 -0.36 -5.74 -10.99
C LEU A 240 -1.86 -5.99 -11.00
N PHE A 241 -2.60 -5.55 -9.97
CA PHE A 241 -4.05 -5.69 -9.87
C PHE A 241 -4.74 -4.33 -9.84
N GLU A 242 -5.36 -3.97 -10.94
CA GLU A 242 -5.89 -2.64 -11.23
C GLU A 242 -7.06 -2.19 -10.35
N LYS A 243 -7.70 -3.12 -9.64
CA LYS A 243 -8.89 -2.81 -8.84
C LYS A 243 -8.59 -2.17 -7.48
N PHE A 244 -7.34 -2.14 -7.01
CA PHE A 244 -7.00 -1.29 -5.88
C PHE A 244 -7.11 0.18 -6.29
N ALA A 245 -8.00 0.93 -5.65
CA ALA A 245 -8.25 2.34 -5.97
C ALA A 245 -7.04 3.23 -5.63
N CYS A 246 -6.32 2.93 -4.56
CA CYS A 246 -5.06 3.59 -4.20
C CYS A 246 -4.17 2.67 -3.35
N ALA A 247 -2.92 3.08 -3.12
CA ALA A 247 -1.97 2.31 -2.33
C ALA A 247 -1.05 3.20 -1.49
N ALA A 248 -0.61 2.69 -0.33
CA ALA A 248 0.48 3.27 0.44
C ALA A 248 1.56 2.21 0.70
N TRP A 249 2.80 2.54 0.35
CA TRP A 249 3.95 1.66 0.48
C TRP A 249 4.92 2.26 1.49
N SER A 250 4.99 1.67 2.69
CA SER A 250 5.85 2.18 3.74
C SER A 250 7.23 1.53 3.69
N ASP A 251 8.17 2.26 3.16
CA ASP A 251 9.61 1.96 3.09
C ASP A 251 9.96 0.56 2.55
N PRO A 252 9.41 0.15 1.39
CA PRO A 252 9.68 -1.17 0.84
C PRO A 252 11.03 -1.28 0.13
N GLY A 253 11.67 -0.17 -0.23
CA GLY A 253 12.65 -0.11 -1.29
C GLY A 253 11.95 -0.19 -2.65
N ILE A 254 11.66 0.96 -3.24
CA ILE A 254 10.87 1.04 -4.49
C ILE A 254 11.70 0.86 -5.76
N VAL A 255 12.99 0.66 -5.64
CA VAL A 255 13.90 0.35 -6.77
C VAL A 255 14.87 -0.75 -6.36
N PHE A 256 15.51 -1.39 -7.34
CA PHE A 256 16.58 -2.33 -7.10
C PHE A 256 17.85 -1.58 -6.67
N ASP A 257 18.11 -1.61 -5.36
CA ASP A 257 19.33 -1.04 -4.80
C ASP A 257 20.39 -2.15 -4.71
N THR A 258 21.52 -1.95 -5.34
CA THR A 258 22.61 -2.93 -5.38
C THR A 258 23.50 -2.89 -4.13
N ARG A 259 23.27 -1.94 -3.21
CA ARG A 259 24.00 -1.87 -1.95
C ARG A 259 23.68 -3.09 -1.08
N PRO A 260 24.70 -3.86 -0.63
CA PRO A 260 24.48 -5.12 0.08
C PRO A 260 23.67 -5.01 1.37
N SER A 261 23.70 -3.86 2.02
CA SER A 261 23.02 -3.59 3.29
C SER A 261 21.56 -3.14 3.15
N VAL A 262 21.11 -2.84 1.93
CA VAL A 262 19.83 -2.22 1.65
C VAL A 262 19.09 -3.01 0.59
N ASN A 263 17.78 -3.12 0.74
CA ASN A 263 16.88 -3.57 -0.32
C ASN A 263 17.23 -4.95 -0.90
N TYR A 264 17.26 -5.92 -0.03
CA TYR A 264 17.56 -7.30 -0.37
C TYR A 264 16.38 -8.00 -1.07
N TRP A 265 16.57 -8.38 -2.36
CA TRP A 265 15.48 -8.89 -3.22
C TRP A 265 15.49 -10.41 -3.38
N GLU A 266 16.39 -11.10 -2.73
CA GLU A 266 16.62 -12.52 -2.82
C GLU A 266 16.55 -13.25 -1.48
N PRO A 267 16.27 -14.53 -1.45
CA PRO A 267 15.76 -15.42 -2.51
C PRO A 267 14.22 -15.46 -2.59
N TRP A 268 13.51 -14.78 -1.69
CA TRP A 268 12.09 -14.99 -1.45
C TRP A 268 11.16 -14.09 -2.24
N TYR A 269 11.75 -13.12 -2.93
CA TYR A 269 10.97 -12.12 -3.64
C TYR A 269 11.00 -12.36 -5.15
N LEU A 270 12.13 -12.12 -5.79
CA LEU A 270 12.34 -12.25 -7.23
C LEU A 270 13.58 -13.09 -7.58
N GLY A 271 14.14 -13.80 -6.61
CA GLY A 271 15.32 -14.62 -6.77
C GLY A 271 15.02 -16.12 -6.78
N TYR A 272 13.75 -16.52 -6.63
CA TYR A 272 13.40 -17.93 -6.56
C TYR A 272 13.83 -18.68 -7.83
N HIS A 273 14.49 -19.81 -7.63
CA HIS A 273 14.96 -20.72 -8.67
C HIS A 273 14.85 -22.18 -8.18
N PRO A 274 14.87 -23.19 -9.08
CA PRO A 274 14.89 -24.58 -8.68
C PRO A 274 16.06 -24.93 -7.74
N LYS A 275 15.89 -25.96 -6.91
CA LYS A 275 16.96 -26.47 -6.04
C LYS A 275 18.18 -26.88 -6.83
N PRO A 276 19.41 -26.79 -6.25
CA PRO A 276 19.70 -26.35 -4.88
C PRO A 276 19.62 -24.81 -4.74
N TRP A 277 18.98 -24.35 -3.65
CA TRP A 277 18.90 -22.93 -3.36
C TRP A 277 20.22 -22.40 -2.83
N ARG A 278 20.53 -21.15 -3.17
CA ARG A 278 21.70 -20.50 -2.60
C ARG A 278 21.54 -20.31 -1.08
N LYS A 279 22.67 -20.18 -0.38
CA LYS A 279 22.69 -19.85 1.05
C LYS A 279 22.00 -18.49 1.28
N ARG A 280 21.17 -18.40 2.30
CA ARG A 280 20.54 -17.13 2.70
C ARG A 280 21.60 -16.08 3.04
N GLY A 281 21.26 -14.84 2.81
CA GLY A 281 22.07 -13.68 3.14
C GLY A 281 22.17 -12.72 1.95
N VAL A 282 22.79 -11.58 2.19
CA VAL A 282 23.09 -10.60 1.15
C VAL A 282 23.93 -11.24 0.05
N PRO A 283 23.66 -11.00 -1.24
CA PRO A 283 24.50 -11.48 -2.33
C PRO A 283 25.93 -10.98 -2.22
N THR A 284 26.87 -11.90 -2.42
CA THR A 284 28.32 -11.63 -2.44
C THR A 284 28.95 -12.35 -3.63
N ALA A 285 30.22 -12.12 -3.91
CA ALA A 285 30.94 -12.84 -4.97
C ALA A 285 30.93 -14.36 -4.75
N ASP A 286 31.06 -14.82 -3.49
CA ASP A 286 31.06 -16.24 -3.14
C ASP A 286 29.66 -16.84 -3.03
N ASN A 287 28.63 -16.00 -2.93
CA ASN A 287 27.23 -16.40 -2.82
C ASN A 287 26.36 -15.47 -3.67
N PRO A 288 26.52 -15.46 -5.00
CA PRO A 288 25.89 -14.50 -5.89
C PRO A 288 24.37 -14.65 -5.93
N ALA A 289 23.67 -13.56 -6.24
CA ALA A 289 22.24 -13.59 -6.52
C ALA A 289 21.91 -14.56 -7.67
N ARG A 290 20.73 -15.20 -7.57
CA ARG A 290 20.24 -16.15 -8.58
C ARG A 290 18.79 -15.85 -8.93
N GLY A 291 18.28 -16.51 -9.96
CA GLY A 291 16.90 -16.38 -10.40
C GLY A 291 16.63 -15.11 -11.20
N LEU A 292 15.45 -14.54 -11.03
CA LEU A 292 14.96 -13.42 -11.86
C LEU A 292 15.64 -12.08 -11.52
N TYR A 293 15.91 -11.82 -10.25
CA TYR A 293 16.48 -10.53 -9.81
C TYR A 293 17.75 -10.10 -10.58
N PRO A 294 18.80 -10.91 -10.68
CA PRO A 294 19.97 -10.53 -11.46
C PRO A 294 19.70 -10.42 -12.96
N GLN A 295 18.74 -11.15 -13.50
CA GLN A 295 18.33 -11.04 -14.90
C GLN A 295 17.65 -9.69 -15.19
N LEU A 296 16.81 -9.21 -14.27
CA LEU A 296 16.18 -7.88 -14.38
C LEU A 296 17.24 -6.78 -14.39
N LEU A 297 18.23 -6.84 -13.51
CA LEU A 297 19.36 -5.89 -13.48
C LEU A 297 20.14 -5.90 -14.78
N ALA A 298 20.49 -7.08 -15.30
CA ALA A 298 21.22 -7.23 -16.57
C ALA A 298 20.42 -6.71 -17.77
N ALA A 299 19.09 -6.79 -17.71
CA ALA A 299 18.19 -6.26 -18.73
C ALA A 299 17.84 -4.77 -18.52
N HIS A 300 18.50 -4.07 -17.60
CA HIS A 300 18.22 -2.67 -17.24
C HIS A 300 16.75 -2.40 -16.90
N ARG A 301 16.07 -3.38 -16.29
CA ARG A 301 14.70 -3.25 -15.80
C ARG A 301 14.70 -2.97 -14.32
N ASP A 302 13.82 -2.07 -13.90
CA ASP A 302 13.64 -1.75 -12.50
C ASP A 302 12.16 -1.50 -12.17
N LEU A 303 11.84 -1.44 -10.88
CA LEU A 303 10.48 -1.37 -10.35
C LEU A 303 9.70 -0.12 -10.74
N HIS A 304 10.38 0.94 -11.20
CA HIS A 304 9.72 2.14 -11.74
C HIS A 304 8.76 1.81 -12.90
N GLU A 305 9.03 0.75 -13.66
CA GLU A 305 8.08 0.27 -14.69
C GLU A 305 6.76 -0.23 -14.05
N LEU A 306 6.85 -0.91 -12.91
CA LEU A 306 5.65 -1.34 -12.16
C LEU A 306 4.91 -0.15 -11.56
N HIS A 307 5.65 0.85 -11.00
CA HIS A 307 5.02 2.06 -10.46
C HIS A 307 4.18 2.77 -11.53
N ALA A 308 4.66 2.83 -12.77
CA ALA A 308 3.94 3.43 -13.87
C ALA A 308 2.57 2.76 -14.13
N LEU A 309 2.42 1.45 -13.82
CA LEU A 309 1.14 0.74 -13.92
C LEU A 309 0.09 1.25 -12.92
N MET A 310 0.48 2.01 -11.90
CA MET A 310 -0.47 2.67 -11.00
C MET A 310 -1.24 3.79 -11.69
N ALA A 311 -0.63 4.50 -12.63
CA ALA A 311 -1.28 5.63 -13.30
C ALA A 311 -2.61 5.23 -13.98
N PRO A 312 -3.71 5.98 -13.78
CA PRO A 312 -3.84 7.25 -13.03
C PRO A 312 -4.18 7.09 -11.53
N ARG A 313 -4.13 5.89 -10.97
CA ARG A 313 -4.48 5.61 -9.57
C ARG A 313 -3.42 6.20 -8.63
N PRO A 314 -3.82 6.87 -7.53
CA PRO A 314 -2.86 7.49 -6.63
C PRO A 314 -2.12 6.47 -5.76
N PHE A 315 -0.87 6.79 -5.41
CA PHE A 315 -0.12 6.06 -4.41
C PHE A 315 0.82 6.97 -3.62
N LEU A 316 1.15 6.53 -2.41
CA LEU A 316 2.06 7.19 -1.48
C LEU A 316 3.24 6.26 -1.15
N VAL A 317 4.45 6.74 -1.33
CA VAL A 317 5.65 6.13 -0.75
C VAL A 317 5.94 6.83 0.59
N SER A 318 5.73 6.11 1.70
CA SER A 318 6.14 6.59 3.02
C SER A 318 7.57 6.14 3.29
N GLY A 319 8.54 6.83 2.67
CA GLY A 319 9.94 6.46 2.63
C GLY A 319 10.65 6.58 3.99
N GLY A 320 11.72 5.84 4.12
CA GLY A 320 12.65 5.80 5.22
C GLY A 320 14.05 5.48 4.72
N SER A 321 14.81 4.66 5.46
CA SER A 321 16.19 4.31 5.06
C SER A 321 16.29 3.49 3.76
N GLU A 322 15.23 2.73 3.41
CA GLU A 322 15.18 1.98 2.15
C GLU A 322 14.79 2.88 0.96
N ASP A 323 13.98 3.91 1.22
CA ASP A 323 13.48 4.85 0.22
C ASP A 323 13.84 6.29 0.59
N PRO A 324 15.12 6.68 0.46
CA PRO A 324 15.56 8.06 0.67
C PRO A 324 15.02 9.00 -0.43
N PRO A 325 15.12 10.34 -0.26
CA PRO A 325 14.60 11.34 -1.21
C PRO A 325 15.01 11.14 -2.68
N GLN A 326 16.19 10.57 -2.93
CA GLN A 326 16.65 10.23 -4.28
C GLN A 326 15.66 9.33 -5.05
N ARG A 327 14.79 8.60 -4.38
CA ARG A 327 13.77 7.75 -5.06
C ARG A 327 12.79 8.55 -5.91
N TRP A 328 12.75 9.87 -5.75
CA TRP A 328 12.02 10.73 -6.68
C TRP A 328 12.44 10.56 -8.14
N GLU A 329 13.70 10.19 -8.42
CA GLU A 329 14.15 9.90 -9.80
C GLU A 329 13.29 8.80 -10.46
N ALA A 330 13.01 7.72 -9.72
CA ALA A 330 12.13 6.64 -10.20
C ALA A 330 10.65 7.07 -10.26
N LEU A 331 10.19 7.86 -9.28
CA LEU A 331 8.81 8.32 -9.20
C LEU A 331 8.45 9.35 -10.27
N ASN A 332 9.41 10.17 -10.70
CA ASN A 332 9.22 11.16 -11.77
C ASN A 332 8.80 10.51 -13.10
N HIS A 333 9.17 9.27 -13.33
CA HIS A 333 8.66 8.50 -14.48
C HIS A 333 7.15 8.29 -14.42
N THR A 334 6.61 7.99 -13.25
CA THR A 334 5.15 7.86 -13.08
C THR A 334 4.46 9.22 -13.10
N ILE A 335 5.11 10.27 -12.61
CA ILE A 335 4.60 11.65 -12.74
C ILE A 335 4.47 12.00 -14.22
N ALA A 336 5.49 11.73 -15.03
CA ALA A 336 5.44 11.99 -16.48
C ALA A 336 4.30 11.22 -17.18
N VAL A 337 4.02 9.99 -16.76
CA VAL A 337 2.85 9.24 -17.25
C VAL A 337 1.54 9.91 -16.84
N ASN A 338 1.43 10.36 -15.59
CA ASN A 338 0.23 11.06 -15.13
C ASN A 338 0.03 12.41 -15.86
N ASP A 339 1.11 13.13 -16.15
CA ASP A 339 1.08 14.38 -16.93
C ASP A 339 0.57 14.10 -18.35
N LEU A 340 1.04 13.03 -19.00
CA LEU A 340 0.52 12.59 -20.31
C LEU A 340 -0.99 12.28 -20.26
N LEU A 341 -1.47 11.74 -19.13
CA LEU A 341 -2.89 11.45 -18.91
C LEU A 341 -3.72 12.68 -18.48
N GLY A 342 -3.10 13.84 -18.30
CA GLY A 342 -3.76 15.06 -17.86
C GLY A 342 -4.20 15.03 -16.40
N VAL A 343 -3.60 14.20 -15.55
CA VAL A 343 -3.93 14.07 -14.12
C VAL A 343 -2.74 14.44 -13.25
N GLN A 344 -3.00 15.09 -12.12
CA GLN A 344 -1.98 15.56 -11.19
C GLN A 344 -2.22 15.01 -9.78
N LYS A 345 -1.24 15.16 -8.90
CA LYS A 345 -1.30 14.75 -7.50
C LYS A 345 -1.70 13.27 -7.34
N ARG A 346 -1.00 12.39 -8.08
CA ARG A 346 -1.20 10.93 -8.02
C ARG A 346 -0.01 10.19 -7.41
N VAL A 347 1.16 10.81 -7.37
CA VAL A 347 2.38 10.24 -6.81
C VAL A 347 2.83 11.10 -5.64
N ALA A 348 2.82 10.55 -4.45
CA ALA A 348 3.25 11.25 -3.24
C ALA A 348 4.42 10.51 -2.58
N MET A 349 5.30 11.26 -1.94
CA MET A 349 6.37 10.68 -1.13
C MET A 349 6.63 11.52 0.12
N THR A 350 6.72 10.81 1.27
CA THR A 350 7.28 11.35 2.52
C THR A 350 8.62 10.69 2.81
N ASN A 351 9.44 11.30 3.65
CA ASN A 351 10.69 10.69 4.10
C ASN A 351 10.86 10.80 5.61
N ARG A 352 11.47 9.77 6.19
CA ARG A 352 11.93 9.72 7.57
C ARG A 352 13.35 9.12 7.62
N PRO A 353 14.16 9.44 8.63
CA PRO A 353 15.56 8.98 8.67
C PRO A 353 15.71 7.46 8.80
N LYS A 354 14.76 6.78 9.47
CA LYS A 354 14.87 5.36 9.83
C LYS A 354 13.83 4.51 9.08
N HIS A 355 14.11 3.22 8.99
CA HIS A 355 13.19 2.23 8.41
C HIS A 355 11.84 2.15 9.16
N ALA A 356 11.88 2.13 10.48
CA ALA A 356 10.67 2.00 11.29
C ALA A 356 9.69 3.16 11.06
N PRO A 357 8.37 2.90 10.93
CA PRO A 357 7.36 3.95 10.81
C PRO A 357 7.26 4.75 12.12
N THR A 358 6.74 5.97 12.03
CA THR A 358 6.48 6.87 13.15
C THR A 358 5.01 7.29 13.17
N ALA A 359 4.58 7.95 14.24
CA ALA A 359 3.23 8.51 14.31
C ALA A 359 2.98 9.51 13.17
N GLU A 360 3.96 10.37 12.88
CA GLU A 360 3.89 11.42 11.87
C GLU A 360 3.81 10.82 10.46
N SER A 361 4.67 9.85 10.15
CA SER A 361 4.64 9.18 8.85
C SER A 361 3.33 8.42 8.62
N ASN A 362 2.76 7.84 9.67
CA ASN A 362 1.48 7.14 9.58
C ASN A 362 0.29 8.09 9.47
N ALA A 363 0.35 9.27 10.10
CA ALA A 363 -0.69 10.28 9.96
C ALA A 363 -0.90 10.63 8.47
N VAL A 364 0.19 10.82 7.71
CA VAL A 364 0.12 11.08 6.27
C VAL A 364 -0.50 9.90 5.50
N ILE A 365 -0.18 8.65 5.87
CA ILE A 365 -0.80 7.45 5.26
C ILE A 365 -2.32 7.47 5.50
N TYR A 366 -2.78 7.81 6.71
CA TYR A 366 -4.21 7.84 7.02
C TYR A 366 -4.92 8.97 6.30
N GLU A 367 -4.35 10.17 6.27
CA GLU A 367 -4.86 11.33 5.51
C GLU A 367 -4.95 11.01 4.00
N PHE A 368 -3.94 10.30 3.46
CA PHE A 368 -3.95 9.85 2.07
C PHE A 368 -5.14 8.93 1.76
N PHE A 369 -5.41 7.93 2.60
CA PHE A 369 -6.59 7.06 2.41
C PHE A 369 -7.90 7.81 2.61
N GLU A 370 -7.96 8.75 3.54
CA GLU A 370 -9.15 9.57 3.74
C GLU A 370 -9.45 10.39 2.49
N ARG A 371 -8.47 11.06 1.93
CA ARG A 371 -8.61 11.87 0.71
C ARG A 371 -9.04 11.05 -0.51
N PHE A 372 -8.47 9.88 -0.73
CA PHE A 372 -8.70 9.14 -1.99
C PHE A 372 -9.75 8.05 -1.89
N LEU A 373 -10.24 7.73 -0.71
CA LEU A 373 -11.26 6.70 -0.53
C LEU A 373 -12.54 7.22 0.16
N LYS A 374 -12.54 8.41 0.80
CA LYS A 374 -13.75 8.96 1.41
C LYS A 374 -14.32 10.14 0.62
N ASP A 375 -13.45 10.97 0.03
CA ASP A 375 -13.84 12.12 -0.79
C ASP A 375 -14.11 11.68 -2.24
#